data_5bcb8be0ca730630212f5bbb323c819b
#
_entry.id   5bcb8be0ca730630212f5bbb323c819b
#
_cell.length_a   1.000
_cell.length_b   1.000
_cell.length_c   1.000
_cell.angle_alpha   90.00
_cell.angle_beta   90.00
_cell.angle_gamma   90.00
#
_symmetry.space_group_name_H-M   'P 1'
#
loop_
_entity.id
_entity.type
_entity.pdbx_description
1 polymer ?
#
loop_
_entity_poly.entity_id
_entity_poly.type
_entity_poly.pdbx_seq_one_letter_code
_entity_poly.pdbx_strand_id
1 'polypeptide(L)'
;VIGEKDAEDNGVHVSNVRSVTGGEYAGGFVGLADVSAVLQVSEEGNTSILAALLTLGGTSVLDAFRTYIYSSDVSGAAEAGLEVQARDSKKTEYVNDPVYSGSAGGFGGALLNGSVKDSKVTKLRRVNGMNYTGGFIGHLGKSGTVDLDNLGALGDLLSAGAGVMDVFGSHVDRCSVEGVTEGFTVHSDNTIDAKEKS
;
A
#
# COMPACT_ATOMS: atom_id res chain seq x y z
N VAL A 1 8.91 10.10 -0.22
CA VAL A 1 8.17 10.61 0.94
C VAL A 1 7.16 11.63 0.46
N ILE A 2 5.93 11.55 0.93
CA ILE A 2 4.86 12.54 0.71
C ILE A 2 4.48 13.11 2.07
N GLY A 3 4.45 14.44 2.20
CA GLY A 3 4.27 15.11 3.47
C GLY A 3 5.53 15.12 4.34
N GLU A 4 5.45 15.72 5.51
CA GLU A 4 6.56 15.86 6.43
C GLU A 4 6.26 15.13 7.74
N LYS A 5 7.24 14.37 8.22
CA LYS A 5 7.12 13.66 9.48
C LYS A 5 7.05 14.65 10.64
N ASP A 6 6.09 14.44 11.53
CA ASP A 6 5.89 15.20 12.76
C ASP A 6 5.51 16.69 12.56
N ALA A 7 5.07 17.10 11.37
CA ALA A 7 4.51 18.41 11.11
C ALA A 7 3.00 18.28 10.84
N GLU A 8 2.18 18.91 11.69
CA GLU A 8 0.72 18.72 11.66
C GLU A 8 0.04 19.21 10.38
N ASP A 9 0.66 20.10 9.59
CA ASP A 9 0.03 20.73 8.42
C ASP A 9 0.84 20.64 7.12
N ASN A 10 1.94 19.90 7.07
CA ASN A 10 2.80 19.82 5.87
C ASN A 10 2.49 18.58 4.99
N GLY A 11 1.28 18.11 5.02
CA GLY A 11 0.79 17.04 4.17
C GLY A 11 0.27 17.53 2.81
N VAL A 12 -0.17 16.58 2.01
CA VAL A 12 -0.87 16.85 0.74
C VAL A 12 -2.37 16.74 0.96
N HIS A 13 -3.10 17.78 0.57
CA HIS A 13 -4.55 17.86 0.74
C HIS A 13 -5.24 17.81 -0.62
N VAL A 14 -6.04 16.77 -0.83
CA VAL A 14 -6.87 16.59 -2.02
C VAL A 14 -8.32 16.82 -1.63
N SER A 15 -9.00 17.75 -2.26
CA SER A 15 -10.36 18.11 -1.87
C SER A 15 -11.35 18.10 -3.03
N ASN A 16 -12.63 18.00 -2.69
CA ASN A 16 -13.74 18.08 -3.63
C ASN A 16 -13.73 16.97 -4.70
N VAL A 17 -13.26 15.78 -4.35
CA VAL A 17 -13.21 14.63 -5.25
C VAL A 17 -14.58 13.95 -5.28
N ARG A 18 -15.13 13.72 -6.46
CA ARG A 18 -16.43 13.02 -6.61
C ARG A 18 -16.23 11.53 -6.87
N SER A 19 -15.36 11.23 -7.82
CA SER A 19 -15.17 9.85 -8.26
C SER A 19 -13.75 9.60 -8.69
N VAL A 20 -13.23 8.47 -8.29
CA VAL A 20 -11.96 7.92 -8.76
C VAL A 20 -12.23 6.52 -9.29
N THR A 21 -11.85 6.27 -10.53
CA THR A 21 -11.94 4.94 -11.14
C THR A 21 -10.57 4.52 -11.62
N GLY A 22 -10.12 3.37 -11.16
CA GLY A 22 -8.89 2.72 -11.58
C GLY A 22 -9.14 1.36 -12.22
N GLY A 23 -8.13 0.81 -12.86
CA GLY A 23 -8.12 -0.59 -13.30
C GLY A 23 -7.82 -1.51 -12.11
N GLU A 24 -6.55 -1.85 -11.93
CA GLU A 24 -6.12 -2.75 -10.85
C GLU A 24 -6.16 -2.12 -9.47
N TYR A 25 -5.84 -0.82 -9.38
CA TYR A 25 -5.77 -0.09 -8.11
C TYR A 25 -6.53 1.22 -8.20
N ALA A 26 -7.34 1.50 -7.20
CA ALA A 26 -8.03 2.77 -7.07
C ALA A 26 -7.99 3.27 -5.63
N GLY A 27 -7.60 4.52 -5.44
CA GLY A 27 -7.62 5.20 -4.15
C GLY A 27 -7.89 6.68 -4.34
N GLY A 28 -8.58 7.29 -3.40
CA GLY A 28 -8.89 8.72 -3.46
C GLY A 28 -7.66 9.59 -3.44
N PHE A 29 -6.59 9.15 -2.80
CA PHE A 29 -5.30 9.82 -2.71
C PHE A 29 -4.25 9.16 -3.61
N VAL A 30 -4.11 7.83 -3.53
CA VAL A 30 -3.12 7.06 -4.30
C VAL A 30 -3.70 5.73 -4.76
N GLY A 31 -3.51 5.37 -6.03
CA GLY A 31 -3.91 4.05 -6.53
C GLY A 31 -3.03 2.94 -5.95
N LEU A 32 -1.73 3.03 -6.20
CA LEU A 32 -0.72 2.10 -5.70
C LEU A 32 0.46 2.89 -5.11
N ALA A 33 0.77 2.62 -3.87
CA ALA A 33 2.02 3.05 -3.25
C ALA A 33 2.92 1.82 -3.08
N ASP A 34 3.94 1.75 -3.89
CA ASP A 34 4.92 0.66 -3.91
C ASP A 34 6.33 1.20 -4.07
N VAL A 35 7.28 0.50 -3.51
CA VAL A 35 8.70 0.69 -3.79
C VAL A 35 9.24 -0.65 -4.26
N SER A 36 9.27 -0.84 -5.56
CA SER A 36 9.92 -2.00 -6.19
C SER A 36 11.43 -1.85 -6.08
N ALA A 37 12.00 -2.18 -4.95
CA ALA A 37 13.43 -2.32 -4.83
C ALA A 37 13.77 -3.80 -4.75
N VAL A 38 14.43 -4.31 -5.76
CA VAL A 38 15.05 -5.63 -5.71
C VAL A 38 16.48 -5.43 -5.23
N LEU A 39 16.75 -5.82 -3.99
CA LEU A 39 18.11 -5.90 -3.50
C LEU A 39 18.70 -7.23 -4.01
N GLN A 40 19.41 -7.19 -5.12
CA GLN A 40 20.18 -8.35 -5.60
C GLN A 40 21.56 -8.31 -4.94
N VAL A 41 21.79 -9.22 -4.03
CA VAL A 41 23.12 -9.46 -3.46
C VAL A 41 23.72 -10.63 -4.22
N SER A 42 24.68 -10.35 -5.12
CA SER A 42 25.43 -11.40 -5.81
C SER A 42 26.54 -11.94 -4.90
N GLU A 43 26.81 -13.23 -4.96
CA GLU A 43 27.70 -13.97 -4.05
C GLU A 43 29.16 -13.49 -3.99
N GLU A 44 29.64 -12.73 -4.97
CA GLU A 44 31.04 -12.34 -5.07
C GLU A 44 31.31 -10.89 -4.66
N GLY A 45 31.20 -10.55 -3.39
CA GLY A 45 31.80 -9.33 -2.83
C GLY A 45 30.84 -8.30 -2.24
N ASN A 46 29.54 -8.46 -2.32
CA ASN A 46 28.57 -7.46 -1.83
C ASN A 46 28.11 -7.67 -0.37
N THR A 47 28.49 -8.76 0.28
CA THR A 47 28.19 -8.98 1.69
C THR A 47 28.80 -7.93 2.60
N SER A 48 29.96 -7.37 2.23
CA SER A 48 30.60 -6.28 2.97
C SER A 48 29.87 -4.94 2.80
N ILE A 49 29.27 -4.67 1.63
CA ILE A 49 28.51 -3.45 1.37
C ILE A 49 27.19 -3.51 2.13
N LEU A 50 26.49 -4.64 2.10
CA LEU A 50 25.24 -4.81 2.83
C LEU A 50 25.46 -4.83 4.35
N ALA A 51 26.52 -5.49 4.83
CA ALA A 51 26.89 -5.43 6.24
C ALA A 51 27.31 -4.01 6.66
N ALA A 52 28.03 -3.26 5.81
CA ALA A 52 28.37 -1.88 6.07
C ALA A 52 27.12 -0.97 6.08
N LEU A 53 26.18 -1.19 5.18
CA LEU A 53 24.90 -0.48 5.14
C LEU A 53 24.06 -0.75 6.38
N LEU A 54 24.02 -2.00 6.88
CA LEU A 54 23.32 -2.36 8.10
C LEU A 54 24.05 -1.87 9.37
N THR A 55 25.37 -1.76 9.35
CA THR A 55 26.16 -1.30 10.51
C THR A 55 26.30 0.21 10.58
N LEU A 56 26.26 0.93 9.45
CA LEU A 56 26.42 2.38 9.39
C LEU A 56 25.16 3.19 9.77
N GLY A 57 24.09 2.57 10.20
CA GLY A 57 22.92 3.31 10.67
C GLY A 57 21.60 2.77 10.21
N GLY A 58 21.48 1.51 10.26
CA GLY A 58 20.32 0.60 10.22
C GLY A 58 18.98 1.08 9.67
N THR A 59 18.54 2.24 10.05
CA THR A 59 17.19 2.72 9.69
C THR A 59 17.14 3.49 8.37
N SER A 60 18.15 4.26 8.01
CA SER A 60 18.09 5.15 6.85
C SER A 60 18.18 4.44 5.50
N VAL A 61 18.85 3.29 5.44
CA VAL A 61 18.94 2.50 4.20
C VAL A 61 17.66 1.74 3.95
N LEU A 62 17.10 1.16 5.00
CA LEU A 62 15.82 0.47 4.92
C LEU A 62 14.67 1.44 4.63
N ASP A 63 14.79 2.67 5.09
CA ASP A 63 13.84 3.75 4.78
C ASP A 63 13.83 4.12 3.29
N ALA A 64 14.94 3.94 2.57
CA ALA A 64 14.99 4.15 1.13
C ALA A 64 14.12 3.16 0.34
N PHE A 65 13.77 2.02 0.95
CA PHE A 65 12.91 1.00 0.36
C PHE A 65 11.45 1.08 0.86
N ARG A 66 11.04 2.22 1.39
CA ARG A 66 9.69 2.45 1.91
C ARG A 66 9.04 3.69 1.32
N THR A 67 7.76 3.58 1.01
CA THR A 67 6.93 4.75 0.77
C THR A 67 6.40 5.29 2.09
N TYR A 68 6.64 6.57 2.35
CA TYR A 68 6.10 7.26 3.51
C TYR A 68 5.10 8.32 3.09
N ILE A 69 3.92 8.31 3.70
CA ILE A 69 2.87 9.30 3.52
C ILE A 69 2.47 9.82 4.91
N TYR A 70 2.63 11.12 5.12
CA TYR A 70 2.35 11.77 6.39
C TYR A 70 1.31 12.87 6.24
N SER A 71 0.47 13.04 7.24
CA SER A 71 -0.43 14.18 7.46
C SER A 71 -1.23 14.56 6.21
N SER A 72 -1.56 13.59 5.37
CA SER A 72 -2.21 13.80 4.08
C SER A 72 -3.67 13.40 4.13
N ASP A 73 -4.50 14.09 3.35
CA ASP A 73 -5.92 13.79 3.34
C ASP A 73 -6.57 13.87 1.96
N VAL A 74 -7.67 13.17 1.85
CA VAL A 74 -8.59 13.29 0.72
C VAL A 74 -10.00 13.55 1.23
N SER A 75 -10.67 14.53 0.65
CA SER A 75 -12.04 14.88 0.96
C SER A 75 -12.95 14.75 -0.24
N GLY A 76 -14.07 14.09 -0.06
CA GLY A 76 -15.13 14.02 -1.04
C GLY A 76 -15.81 15.38 -1.29
N ALA A 77 -16.51 15.49 -2.41
CA ALA A 77 -17.35 16.65 -2.72
C ALA A 77 -18.46 16.82 -1.67
N ALA A 78 -18.84 18.06 -1.39
CA ALA A 78 -19.68 18.43 -0.25
C ALA A 78 -20.98 17.61 -0.10
N GLU A 79 -21.71 17.41 -1.18
CA GLU A 79 -22.98 16.67 -1.17
C GLU A 79 -22.87 15.27 -1.79
N ALA A 80 -22.03 15.13 -2.83
CA ALA A 80 -21.87 13.86 -3.54
C ALA A 80 -21.03 12.84 -2.77
N GLY A 81 -20.08 13.32 -1.97
CA GLY A 81 -19.09 12.48 -1.34
C GLY A 81 -18.05 11.94 -2.33
N LEU A 82 -17.13 11.13 -1.83
CA LEU A 82 -16.10 10.44 -2.60
C LEU A 82 -16.57 9.03 -2.93
N GLU A 83 -16.55 8.67 -4.20
CA GLU A 83 -16.71 7.30 -4.67
C GLU A 83 -15.41 6.80 -5.29
N VAL A 84 -14.95 5.62 -4.85
CA VAL A 84 -13.74 4.98 -5.36
C VAL A 84 -14.11 3.62 -5.94
N GLN A 85 -13.67 3.35 -7.16
CA GLN A 85 -13.93 2.09 -7.83
C GLN A 85 -12.69 1.54 -8.52
N ALA A 86 -12.29 0.32 -8.18
CA ALA A 86 -11.33 -0.45 -8.95
C ALA A 86 -12.11 -1.43 -9.85
N ARG A 87 -11.73 -1.46 -11.13
CA ARG A 87 -12.30 -2.36 -12.13
C ARG A 87 -11.15 -3.19 -12.69
N ASP A 88 -11.26 -4.49 -12.60
CA ASP A 88 -10.34 -5.36 -13.33
C ASP A 88 -10.55 -5.16 -14.84
N SER A 89 -9.58 -4.59 -15.48
CA SER A 89 -9.61 -4.40 -16.93
C SER A 89 -9.15 -5.62 -17.72
N LYS A 90 -8.62 -6.65 -17.03
CA LYS A 90 -7.99 -7.80 -17.68
C LYS A 90 -8.37 -9.12 -17.02
N LYS A 91 -9.58 -9.59 -17.29
CA LYS A 91 -10.02 -10.95 -16.91
C LYS A 91 -9.22 -12.10 -17.54
N THR A 92 -8.24 -11.85 -18.41
CA THR A 92 -7.75 -12.90 -19.32
C THR A 92 -6.28 -13.23 -19.28
N GLU A 93 -5.40 -12.44 -18.67
CA GLU A 93 -3.96 -12.71 -18.77
C GLU A 93 -3.19 -12.92 -17.47
N TYR A 94 -3.76 -12.60 -16.32
CA TYR A 94 -3.08 -12.76 -15.02
C TYR A 94 -3.79 -13.76 -14.11
N VAL A 95 -4.15 -14.91 -14.65
CA VAL A 95 -4.74 -16.04 -13.88
C VAL A 95 -3.79 -16.56 -12.79
N ASN A 96 -2.51 -16.22 -12.87
CA ASN A 96 -1.49 -16.71 -11.94
C ASN A 96 -1.02 -15.69 -10.88
N ASP A 97 -1.52 -14.46 -10.90
CA ASP A 97 -1.24 -13.49 -9.83
C ASP A 97 -2.54 -12.85 -9.32
N PRO A 98 -3.35 -13.61 -8.57
CA PRO A 98 -4.64 -13.13 -8.06
C PRO A 98 -4.47 -12.07 -6.96
N VAL A 99 -3.24 -11.69 -6.62
CA VAL A 99 -2.96 -11.01 -5.35
C VAL A 99 -3.31 -9.53 -5.37
N TYR A 100 -3.37 -8.89 -6.55
CA TYR A 100 -3.45 -7.42 -6.59
C TYR A 100 -4.55 -6.83 -7.48
N SER A 101 -5.21 -7.62 -8.30
CA SER A 101 -6.19 -7.08 -9.25
C SER A 101 -7.48 -6.59 -8.57
N GLY A 102 -7.90 -5.38 -8.92
CA GLY A 102 -9.17 -4.82 -8.46
C GLY A 102 -9.20 -4.36 -6.99
N SER A 103 -8.08 -3.83 -6.47
CA SER A 103 -8.01 -3.32 -5.09
C SER A 103 -8.47 -1.87 -5.00
N ALA A 104 -9.40 -1.57 -4.10
CA ALA A 104 -9.94 -0.22 -3.89
C ALA A 104 -9.91 0.19 -2.42
N GLY A 105 -9.52 1.44 -2.16
CA GLY A 105 -9.57 2.03 -0.83
C GLY A 105 -9.91 3.51 -0.87
N GLY A 106 -10.56 4.01 0.15
CA GLY A 106 -10.91 5.43 0.23
C GLY A 106 -9.71 6.36 0.13
N PHE A 107 -8.59 5.98 0.74
CA PHE A 107 -7.31 6.68 0.66
C PHE A 107 -6.40 6.03 -0.40
N GLY A 108 -6.12 4.76 -0.29
CA GLY A 108 -5.23 4.06 -1.19
C GLY A 108 -5.77 2.71 -1.66
N GLY A 109 -5.58 2.37 -2.94
CA GLY A 109 -5.94 1.08 -3.49
C GLY A 109 -5.07 -0.04 -2.94
N ALA A 110 -3.75 0.14 -3.00
CA ALA A 110 -2.79 -0.75 -2.36
C ALA A 110 -1.61 0.02 -1.78
N LEU A 111 -1.10 -0.48 -0.66
CA LEU A 111 0.11 -0.01 0.00
C LEU A 111 1.03 -1.20 0.20
N LEU A 112 2.15 -1.20 -0.51
CA LEU A 112 3.14 -2.27 -0.51
C LEU A 112 4.47 -1.70 0.01
N ASN A 113 5.00 -2.25 1.11
CA ASN A 113 6.18 -1.71 1.79
C ASN A 113 6.06 -0.22 2.11
N GLY A 114 4.95 0.19 2.69
CA GLY A 114 4.67 1.59 2.94
C GLY A 114 4.23 1.87 4.36
N SER A 115 4.34 3.13 4.75
CA SER A 115 3.81 3.64 6.00
C SER A 115 2.95 4.88 5.73
N VAL A 116 1.71 4.84 6.18
CA VAL A 116 0.80 5.99 6.15
C VAL A 116 0.48 6.36 7.58
N LYS A 117 0.68 7.64 7.92
CA LYS A 117 0.51 8.13 9.29
C LYS A 117 -0.19 9.48 9.32
N ASP A 118 -1.02 9.68 10.33
CA ASP A 118 -1.73 10.93 10.58
C ASP A 118 -2.55 11.41 9.38
N SER A 119 -3.14 10.48 8.63
CA SER A 119 -3.82 10.75 7.36
C SER A 119 -5.31 10.41 7.45
N LYS A 120 -6.12 11.04 6.61
CA LYS A 120 -7.58 10.87 6.71
C LYS A 120 -8.30 10.87 5.37
N VAL A 121 -9.44 10.21 5.37
CA VAL A 121 -10.46 10.31 4.33
C VAL A 121 -11.69 10.93 4.94
N THR A 122 -12.25 11.96 4.30
CA THR A 122 -13.49 12.57 4.74
C THR A 122 -14.53 12.58 3.63
N LYS A 123 -15.80 12.54 4.00
CA LYS A 123 -16.93 12.46 3.09
C LYS A 123 -16.85 11.30 2.10
N LEU A 124 -16.42 10.14 2.59
CA LEU A 124 -16.47 8.92 1.81
C LEU A 124 -17.93 8.49 1.64
N ARG A 125 -18.32 8.15 0.42
CA ARG A 125 -19.66 7.60 0.12
C ARG A 125 -19.60 6.13 -0.19
N ARG A 126 -18.64 5.73 -1.03
CA ARG A 126 -18.56 4.34 -1.50
C ARG A 126 -17.15 3.95 -1.90
N VAL A 127 -16.81 2.71 -1.57
CA VAL A 127 -15.63 2.03 -2.14
C VAL A 127 -16.07 0.70 -2.73
N ASN A 128 -15.78 0.51 -4.01
CA ASN A 128 -16.03 -0.74 -4.71
C ASN A 128 -14.71 -1.29 -5.25
N GLY A 129 -14.36 -2.48 -4.84
CA GLY A 129 -13.22 -3.24 -5.37
C GLY A 129 -13.65 -4.60 -5.86
N MET A 130 -12.74 -5.33 -6.44
CA MET A 130 -13.00 -6.72 -6.84
C MET A 130 -12.44 -7.72 -5.84
N ASN A 131 -11.15 -7.66 -5.55
CA ASN A 131 -10.50 -8.61 -4.64
C ASN A 131 -10.28 -8.05 -3.24
N TYR A 132 -9.77 -6.84 -3.15
CA TYR A 132 -9.47 -6.20 -1.86
C TYR A 132 -10.14 -4.84 -1.79
N THR A 133 -10.91 -4.64 -0.75
CA THR A 133 -11.64 -3.39 -0.58
C THR A 133 -11.60 -2.94 0.87
N GLY A 134 -11.24 -1.69 1.08
CA GLY A 134 -11.15 -1.11 2.41
C GLY A 134 -11.62 0.34 2.46
N GLY A 135 -12.15 0.77 3.59
CA GLY A 135 -12.54 2.17 3.77
C GLY A 135 -11.36 3.13 3.67
N PHE A 136 -10.16 2.72 4.12
CA PHE A 136 -8.93 3.50 4.04
C PHE A 136 -7.99 2.94 2.97
N ILE A 137 -7.41 1.77 3.18
CA ILE A 137 -6.56 1.05 2.21
C ILE A 137 -7.26 -0.23 1.79
N GLY A 138 -7.27 -0.52 0.48
CA GLY A 138 -7.83 -1.76 -0.05
C GLY A 138 -6.94 -2.96 0.24
N HIS A 139 -5.65 -2.87 -0.05
CA HIS A 139 -4.68 -3.93 0.16
C HIS A 139 -3.44 -3.42 0.90
N LEU A 140 -3.11 -4.08 2.00
CA LEU A 140 -1.85 -3.90 2.71
C LEU A 140 -0.97 -5.12 2.46
N GLY A 141 0.19 -4.91 1.87
CA GLY A 141 1.05 -6.01 1.46
C GLY A 141 2.53 -5.72 1.61
N LYS A 142 3.32 -6.64 1.09
CA LYS A 142 4.76 -6.52 0.94
C LYS A 142 5.07 -6.51 -0.55
N SER A 143 5.98 -5.66 -0.95
CA SER A 143 6.53 -5.65 -2.30
C SER A 143 7.99 -6.05 -2.26
N GLY A 144 8.38 -6.79 -3.26
CA GLY A 144 9.74 -7.28 -3.37
C GLY A 144 9.99 -8.54 -2.54
N THR A 145 10.84 -9.38 -3.05
CA THR A 145 11.44 -10.51 -2.36
C THR A 145 12.86 -10.13 -2.00
N VAL A 146 13.17 -10.13 -0.72
CA VAL A 146 14.55 -10.31 -0.31
C VAL A 146 14.79 -11.80 -0.38
N ASP A 147 15.53 -12.25 -1.37
CA ASP A 147 15.94 -13.63 -1.48
C ASP A 147 17.04 -13.87 -0.42
N LEU A 148 16.61 -14.36 0.72
CA LEU A 148 17.51 -14.66 1.85
C LEU A 148 18.23 -16.00 1.68
N ASP A 149 17.78 -16.84 0.77
CA ASP A 149 18.33 -18.20 0.58
C ASP A 149 19.79 -18.17 0.11
N ASN A 150 20.21 -17.08 -0.53
CA ASN A 150 21.57 -16.89 -1.00
C ASN A 150 22.46 -16.03 -0.07
N LEU A 151 21.96 -15.60 1.07
CA LEU A 151 22.70 -14.71 1.98
C LEU A 151 23.54 -15.43 3.04
N GLY A 152 23.53 -16.76 3.11
CA GLY A 152 24.34 -17.53 4.06
C GLY A 152 24.26 -17.00 5.49
N ALA A 153 25.41 -16.74 6.13
CA ALA A 153 25.46 -16.24 7.51
C ALA A 153 24.74 -14.91 7.75
N LEU A 154 24.52 -14.11 6.70
CA LEU A 154 23.77 -12.87 6.78
C LEU A 154 22.26 -13.15 6.81
N GLY A 155 21.79 -14.18 6.11
CA GLY A 155 20.41 -14.66 6.20
C GLY A 155 20.07 -15.14 7.62
N ASP A 156 20.99 -15.83 8.28
CA ASP A 156 20.84 -16.25 9.69
C ASP A 156 20.79 -15.04 10.63
N LEU A 157 21.61 -14.03 10.41
CA LEU A 157 21.61 -12.78 11.20
C LEU A 157 20.32 -11.98 11.02
N LEU A 158 19.81 -11.91 9.79
CA LEU A 158 18.56 -11.21 9.48
C LEU A 158 17.33 -11.99 9.99
N SER A 159 17.37 -13.31 9.97
CA SER A 159 16.31 -14.16 10.50
C SER A 159 16.27 -14.19 12.03
N ALA A 160 17.42 -14.03 12.70
CA ALA A 160 17.51 -13.94 14.16
C ALA A 160 17.02 -12.59 14.71
N GLY A 161 16.98 -11.55 13.89
CA GLY A 161 16.47 -10.24 14.26
C GLY A 161 14.99 -10.10 13.91
N ALA A 162 14.08 -10.39 14.84
CA ALA A 162 12.63 -10.25 14.65
C ALA A 162 12.18 -8.84 14.13
N GLY A 163 13.05 -7.83 14.21
CA GLY A 163 12.80 -6.48 13.70
C GLY A 163 12.96 -6.32 12.18
N VAL A 164 13.67 -7.21 11.50
CA VAL A 164 13.93 -7.05 10.06
C VAL A 164 12.69 -7.40 9.21
N MET A 165 11.93 -8.39 9.64
CA MET A 165 10.69 -8.77 8.96
C MET A 165 9.62 -7.68 9.04
N ASP A 166 9.65 -6.85 10.06
CA ASP A 166 8.72 -5.74 10.25
C ASP A 166 9.07 -4.53 9.37
N VAL A 167 10.32 -4.42 8.96
CA VAL A 167 10.80 -3.33 8.08
C VAL A 167 10.16 -3.39 6.68
N PHE A 168 9.83 -4.57 6.19
CA PHE A 168 9.22 -4.78 4.87
C PHE A 168 7.68 -4.83 4.91
N GLY A 169 7.07 -4.65 6.08
CA GLY A 169 5.62 -4.61 6.23
C GLY A 169 5.04 -3.23 5.90
N SER A 170 3.76 -3.21 5.54
CA SER A 170 3.00 -1.96 5.42
C SER A 170 2.36 -1.60 6.75
N HIS A 171 2.39 -0.30 7.10
CA HIS A 171 1.86 0.21 8.37
C HIS A 171 0.88 1.35 8.13
N VAL A 172 -0.20 1.35 8.91
CA VAL A 172 -1.18 2.43 8.97
C VAL A 172 -1.31 2.85 10.43
N ASP A 173 -0.95 4.08 10.75
CA ASP A 173 -0.94 4.61 12.11
C ASP A 173 -1.71 5.93 12.19
N ARG A 174 -2.58 6.07 13.19
CA ARG A 174 -3.39 7.26 13.46
C ARG A 174 -4.12 7.80 12.24
N CYS A 175 -4.68 6.90 11.43
CA CYS A 175 -5.47 7.26 10.26
C CYS A 175 -6.96 7.11 10.54
N SER A 176 -7.79 7.86 9.82
CA SER A 176 -9.23 7.84 10.01
C SER A 176 -10.01 7.88 8.71
N VAL A 177 -11.22 7.37 8.76
CA VAL A 177 -12.20 7.46 7.68
C VAL A 177 -13.49 8.02 8.23
N GLU A 178 -14.01 9.05 7.58
CA GLU A 178 -15.29 9.65 7.87
C GLU A 178 -16.18 9.59 6.61
N GLY A 179 -17.37 9.09 6.75
CA GLY A 179 -18.34 9.02 5.67
C GLY A 179 -19.10 10.33 5.45
N VAL A 180 -19.99 10.34 4.45
CA VAL A 180 -21.06 11.31 4.36
C VAL A 180 -22.06 11.12 5.50
N THR A 181 -23.01 12.04 5.70
CA THR A 181 -23.95 12.02 6.83
C THR A 181 -24.70 10.69 6.96
N GLU A 182 -25.04 10.05 5.84
CA GLU A 182 -25.72 8.76 5.82
C GLU A 182 -24.77 7.55 6.04
N GLY A 183 -23.47 7.81 6.23
CA GLY A 183 -22.43 6.80 6.31
C GLY A 183 -21.81 6.48 4.95
N PHE A 184 -21.05 5.38 4.89
CA PHE A 184 -20.44 4.92 3.63
C PHE A 184 -20.52 3.42 3.49
N THR A 185 -20.39 2.93 2.25
CA THR A 185 -20.39 1.50 1.94
C THR A 185 -19.04 1.06 1.40
N VAL A 186 -18.62 -0.14 1.81
CA VAL A 186 -17.45 -0.83 1.27
C VAL A 186 -17.95 -2.16 0.69
N HIS A 187 -17.72 -2.36 -0.60
CA HIS A 187 -18.21 -3.54 -1.31
C HIS A 187 -17.09 -4.17 -2.13
N SER A 188 -16.92 -5.49 -1.97
CA SER A 188 -16.02 -6.28 -2.79
C SER A 188 -16.85 -7.19 -3.69
N ASP A 189 -16.71 -7.02 -4.99
CA ASP A 189 -17.41 -7.81 -6.01
C ASP A 189 -16.54 -8.95 -6.50
N ASN A 190 -16.18 -9.84 -5.60
CA ASN A 190 -15.42 -11.04 -5.93
C ASN A 190 -16.37 -12.14 -6.41
N THR A 191 -16.99 -11.94 -7.57
CA THR A 191 -17.69 -13.00 -8.27
C THR A 191 -16.67 -13.93 -8.91
N ILE A 192 -16.18 -14.90 -8.17
CA ILE A 192 -15.55 -16.08 -8.75
C ILE A 192 -16.66 -16.80 -9.52
N ASP A 193 -16.67 -16.67 -10.83
CA ASP A 193 -17.55 -17.45 -11.68
C ASP A 193 -17.25 -18.93 -11.41
N ALA A 194 -18.18 -19.59 -10.73
CA ALA A 194 -18.10 -21.01 -10.39
C ALA A 194 -18.13 -21.95 -11.63
N LYS A 195 -18.02 -21.37 -12.82
CA LYS A 195 -18.09 -22.09 -14.10
C LYS A 195 -16.75 -22.65 -14.60
N GLU A 196 -15.65 -22.36 -13.97
CA GLU A 196 -14.34 -22.92 -14.37
C GLU A 196 -13.90 -24.17 -13.59
N LYS A 197 -14.83 -24.86 -12.93
CA LYS A 197 -14.55 -26.18 -12.31
C LYS A 197 -15.39 -27.26 -12.97
N SER A 198 -15.21 -27.44 -14.27
CA SER A 198 -15.69 -28.65 -14.94
C SER A 198 -14.67 -29.14 -15.94
#